data_aecb2384e59f0fc8fc88a094ee4ea8bb
#
_entry.id   aecb2384e59f0fc8fc88a094ee4ea8bb
#
_cell.length_a   1.000
_cell.length_b   1.000
_cell.length_c   1.000
_cell.angle_alpha   90.00
_cell.angle_beta   90.00
_cell.angle_gamma   90.00
#
_symmetry.space_group_name_H-M   'P 1'
#
loop_
_entity.id
_entity.type
_entity.pdbx_description
1 polymer ?
#
loop_
_entity_poly.entity_id
_entity_poly.type
_entity_poly.pdbx_seq_one_letter_code
_entity_poly.pdbx_strand_id
1 'polypeptide(L)'
;MITMLRTLLATLALVLGASAAQAHPHVWVTATSELLYAADGSLTGVRHAWTFDDMFATYALQGLETKQKGVYTREELAPLAQTNAESLKEYAYFTFIKSDGRKQKLEDPVDYYLEYKDTKLTLHFTLPLKAPVKPRQLQVEVYDPSYFIDFQMAEKDPVKLVSAPSGCKFGLVRPSDGGTVAQTMNEQTFLSGGANANFGMNFANKISVECP
;
A
#
# COMPACT_ATOMS: atom_id res chain seq x y z
N MET A 1 -51.35 11.00 -23.74
CA MET A 1 -51.16 10.83 -22.28
C MET A 1 -50.44 9.52 -21.94
N ILE A 2 -50.85 8.38 -22.45
CA ILE A 2 -50.26 7.06 -22.17
C ILE A 2 -48.80 6.93 -22.65
N THR A 3 -48.46 7.51 -23.82
CA THR A 3 -47.09 7.51 -24.35
C THR A 3 -46.12 8.34 -23.53
N MET A 4 -46.52 9.50 -23.05
CA MET A 4 -45.68 10.34 -22.16
C MET A 4 -45.43 9.64 -20.81
N LEU A 5 -46.41 8.94 -20.26
CA LEU A 5 -46.27 8.20 -19.02
C LEU A 5 -45.30 7.02 -19.16
N ARG A 6 -45.34 6.33 -20.32
CA ARG A 6 -44.42 5.22 -20.65
C ARG A 6 -42.97 5.69 -20.82
N THR A 7 -42.76 6.84 -21.48
CA THR A 7 -41.42 7.44 -21.60
C THR A 7 -40.90 7.94 -20.25
N LEU A 8 -41.74 8.51 -19.41
CA LEU A 8 -41.32 8.96 -18.05
C LEU A 8 -40.93 7.76 -17.15
N LEU A 9 -41.69 6.67 -17.23
CA LEU A 9 -41.35 5.44 -16.47
C LEU A 9 -40.09 4.79 -17.00
N ALA A 10 -39.84 4.80 -18.31
CA ALA A 10 -38.62 4.25 -18.89
C ALA A 10 -37.38 5.07 -18.51
N THR A 11 -37.46 6.41 -18.51
CA THR A 11 -36.36 7.29 -18.07
C THR A 11 -36.12 7.18 -16.57
N LEU A 12 -37.15 7.03 -15.76
CA LEU A 12 -37.03 6.82 -14.32
C LEU A 12 -36.35 5.47 -14.01
N ALA A 13 -36.67 4.41 -14.74
CA ALA A 13 -36.04 3.10 -14.61
C ALA A 13 -34.56 3.11 -15.04
N LEU A 14 -34.17 3.92 -16.03
CA LEU A 14 -32.79 4.09 -16.45
C LEU A 14 -31.94 4.83 -15.40
N VAL A 15 -32.52 5.81 -14.71
CA VAL A 15 -31.84 6.57 -13.64
C VAL A 15 -31.70 5.75 -12.37
N LEU A 16 -32.63 4.86 -12.06
CA LEU A 16 -32.58 3.97 -10.90
C LEU A 16 -31.61 2.79 -11.10
N GLY A 17 -31.19 2.51 -12.34
CA GLY A 17 -30.23 1.46 -12.68
C GLY A 17 -28.77 1.90 -12.65
N ALA A 18 -28.45 3.12 -12.23
CA ALA A 18 -27.08 3.54 -11.99
C ALA A 18 -26.53 2.75 -10.80
N SER A 19 -25.85 1.65 -11.10
CA SER A 19 -25.08 0.90 -10.11
C SER A 19 -24.15 1.86 -9.38
N ALA A 20 -24.15 1.85 -8.05
CA ALA A 20 -23.17 2.56 -7.25
C ALA A 20 -21.78 2.13 -7.74
N ALA A 21 -21.06 3.01 -8.41
CA ALA A 21 -19.68 2.77 -8.77
C ALA A 21 -18.90 2.61 -7.47
N GLN A 22 -18.17 1.51 -7.31
CA GLN A 22 -17.28 1.35 -6.18
C GLN A 22 -16.16 2.39 -6.31
N ALA A 23 -16.10 3.32 -5.38
CA ALA A 23 -15.17 4.44 -5.41
C ALA A 23 -13.79 4.11 -4.79
N HIS A 24 -13.60 2.94 -4.20
CA HIS A 24 -12.36 2.52 -3.53
C HIS A 24 -12.05 1.04 -3.78
N PRO A 25 -10.75 0.68 -3.88
CA PRO A 25 -9.56 1.53 -3.88
C PRO A 25 -9.35 2.26 -5.23
N HIS A 26 -8.50 3.31 -5.22
CA HIS A 26 -8.12 4.05 -6.44
C HIS A 26 -6.73 3.67 -6.95
N VAL A 27 -5.90 3.07 -6.12
CA VAL A 27 -4.52 2.66 -6.43
C VAL A 27 -4.30 1.25 -5.92
N TRP A 28 -3.70 0.41 -6.76
CA TRP A 28 -3.28 -0.94 -6.37
C TRP A 28 -1.77 -1.01 -6.35
N VAL A 29 -1.24 -1.54 -5.24
CA VAL A 29 0.20 -1.70 -5.03
C VAL A 29 0.54 -3.15 -4.76
N THR A 30 1.42 -3.71 -5.57
CA THR A 30 2.08 -4.97 -5.25
C THR A 30 3.34 -4.68 -4.44
N ALA A 31 3.37 -5.11 -3.18
CA ALA A 31 4.40 -4.79 -2.22
C ALA A 31 5.33 -5.98 -1.92
N THR A 32 6.61 -5.71 -1.76
CA THR A 32 7.56 -6.59 -1.06
C THR A 32 8.18 -5.86 0.11
N SER A 33 8.56 -6.60 1.15
CA SER A 33 9.15 -6.02 2.37
C SER A 33 10.36 -6.82 2.81
N GLU A 34 11.47 -6.13 3.08
CA GLU A 34 12.66 -6.72 3.70
C GLU A 34 12.82 -6.17 5.11
N LEU A 35 12.84 -7.05 6.10
CA LEU A 35 13.08 -6.69 7.49
C LEU A 35 14.59 -6.71 7.75
N LEU A 36 15.15 -5.56 8.08
CA LEU A 36 16.59 -5.34 8.15
C LEU A 36 17.09 -5.52 9.58
N TYR A 37 18.02 -6.43 9.76
CA TYR A 37 18.64 -6.70 11.06
C TYR A 37 20.11 -6.32 11.07
N ALA A 38 20.57 -5.74 12.18
CA ALA A 38 21.98 -5.51 12.44
C ALA A 38 22.69 -6.79 12.88
N ALA A 39 24.01 -6.77 12.89
CA ALA A 39 24.84 -7.91 13.29
C ALA A 39 24.59 -8.39 14.73
N ASP A 40 24.11 -7.51 15.60
CA ASP A 40 23.74 -7.84 16.97
C ASP A 40 22.34 -8.44 17.12
N GLY A 41 21.64 -8.66 15.99
CA GLY A 41 20.29 -9.22 15.90
C GLY A 41 19.17 -8.23 16.16
N SER A 42 19.46 -6.93 16.28
CA SER A 42 18.41 -5.91 16.40
C SER A 42 17.79 -5.59 15.04
N LEU A 43 16.45 -5.45 14.99
CA LEU A 43 15.76 -4.89 13.85
C LEU A 43 16.06 -3.39 13.76
N THR A 44 16.53 -2.94 12.62
CA THR A 44 16.93 -1.55 12.37
C THR A 44 15.96 -0.81 11.46
N GLY A 45 15.16 -1.52 10.67
CA GLY A 45 14.23 -0.91 9.74
C GLY A 45 13.54 -1.90 8.83
N VAL A 46 12.74 -1.35 7.92
CA VAL A 46 12.06 -2.10 6.86
C VAL A 46 12.37 -1.43 5.53
N ARG A 47 12.73 -2.23 4.52
CA ARG A 47 12.86 -1.76 3.15
C ARG A 47 11.72 -2.30 2.31
N HIS A 48 11.06 -1.41 1.60
CA HIS A 48 9.95 -1.73 0.74
C HIS A 48 10.30 -1.56 -0.74
N ALA A 49 9.64 -2.37 -1.58
CA ALA A 49 9.48 -2.10 -2.99
C ALA A 49 7.98 -2.18 -3.32
N TRP A 50 7.40 -1.06 -3.76
CA TRP A 50 5.99 -0.90 -4.07
C TRP A 50 5.80 -0.69 -5.56
N THR A 51 5.29 -1.71 -6.24
CA THR A 51 5.00 -1.65 -7.67
C THR A 51 3.55 -1.23 -7.85
N PHE A 52 3.35 -0.11 -8.50
CA PHE A 52 2.04 0.47 -8.75
C PHE A 52 1.34 -0.18 -9.94
N ASP A 53 0.02 -0.10 -9.96
CA ASP A 53 -0.78 -0.46 -11.13
C ASP A 53 -0.50 0.44 -12.33
N ASP A 54 -0.91 -0.02 -13.52
CA ASP A 54 -0.60 0.67 -14.78
C ASP A 54 -1.31 2.03 -14.92
N MET A 55 -2.48 2.18 -14.31
CA MET A 55 -3.24 3.43 -14.35
C MET A 55 -2.53 4.51 -13.51
N PHE A 56 -2.16 4.17 -12.28
CA PHE A 56 -1.40 5.08 -11.42
C PHE A 56 -0.03 5.39 -12.03
N ALA A 57 0.69 4.37 -12.55
CA ALA A 57 1.99 4.58 -13.19
C ALA A 57 1.88 5.56 -14.38
N THR A 58 0.87 5.39 -15.23
CA THR A 58 0.63 6.30 -16.36
C THR A 58 0.35 7.72 -15.88
N TYR A 59 -0.49 7.88 -14.85
CA TYR A 59 -0.81 9.18 -14.27
C TYR A 59 0.43 9.85 -13.65
N ALA A 60 1.20 9.10 -12.87
CA ALA A 60 2.37 9.62 -12.18
C ALA A 60 3.50 10.05 -13.13
N LEU A 61 3.60 9.40 -14.28
CA LEU A 61 4.60 9.73 -15.31
C LEU A 61 4.12 10.80 -16.29
N GLN A 62 2.86 11.24 -16.22
CA GLN A 62 2.30 12.23 -17.13
C GLN A 62 3.02 13.58 -16.99
N GLY A 63 3.48 14.09 -18.11
CA GLY A 63 4.16 15.39 -18.14
C GLY A 63 5.62 15.36 -17.73
N LEU A 64 6.19 14.20 -17.39
CA LEU A 64 7.64 14.09 -17.19
C LEU A 64 8.36 14.15 -18.52
N GLU A 65 9.30 15.09 -18.61
CA GLU A 65 10.21 15.17 -19.74
C GLU A 65 11.32 14.13 -19.60
N THR A 66 11.56 13.36 -20.65
CA THR A 66 12.61 12.33 -20.71
C THR A 66 13.45 12.50 -21.96
N LYS A 67 14.72 12.13 -21.87
CA LYS A 67 15.65 12.17 -23.01
C LYS A 67 15.25 11.20 -24.12
N GLN A 68 14.63 10.09 -23.74
CA GLN A 68 14.15 9.06 -24.65
C GLN A 68 12.72 8.70 -24.31
N LYS A 69 11.80 8.86 -25.24
CA LYS A 69 10.37 8.57 -25.05
C LYS A 69 10.14 7.16 -24.52
N GLY A 70 9.43 7.08 -23.38
CA GLY A 70 9.08 5.80 -22.73
C GLY A 70 10.21 5.15 -21.96
N VAL A 71 11.37 5.80 -21.83
CA VAL A 71 12.48 5.37 -20.98
C VAL A 71 12.69 6.44 -19.91
N TYR A 72 12.71 6.02 -18.67
CA TYR A 72 12.85 6.89 -17.51
C TYR A 72 14.08 6.47 -16.72
N THR A 73 15.08 7.34 -16.64
CA THR A 73 16.25 7.09 -15.79
C THR A 73 15.94 7.40 -14.33
N ARG A 74 16.76 6.89 -13.43
CA ARG A 74 16.63 7.18 -12.00
C ARG A 74 16.74 8.68 -11.70
N GLU A 75 17.60 9.39 -12.42
CA GLU A 75 17.81 10.84 -12.29
C GLU A 75 16.56 11.62 -12.74
N GLU A 76 15.94 11.21 -13.85
CA GLU A 76 14.71 11.84 -14.35
C GLU A 76 13.53 11.59 -13.40
N LEU A 77 13.50 10.44 -12.73
CA LEU A 77 12.48 10.10 -11.74
C LEU A 77 12.75 10.64 -10.32
N ALA A 78 13.94 11.18 -10.05
CA ALA A 78 14.34 11.59 -8.70
C ALA A 78 13.41 12.63 -8.06
N PRO A 79 12.93 13.69 -8.75
CA PRO A 79 11.99 14.64 -8.17
C PRO A 79 10.65 14.01 -7.79
N LEU A 80 10.16 13.07 -8.64
CA LEU A 80 8.93 12.34 -8.37
C LEU A 80 9.12 11.38 -7.18
N ALA A 81 10.26 10.70 -7.09
CA ALA A 81 10.59 9.83 -5.96
C ALA A 81 10.63 10.61 -4.65
N GLN A 82 11.22 11.79 -4.64
CA GLN A 82 11.27 12.67 -3.47
C GLN A 82 9.86 13.08 -3.04
N THR A 83 9.04 13.58 -3.97
CA THR A 83 7.65 13.98 -3.69
C THR A 83 6.85 12.82 -3.08
N ASN A 84 6.98 11.60 -3.64
CA ASN A 84 6.31 10.42 -3.10
C ASN A 84 6.80 10.11 -1.68
N ALA A 85 8.12 10.04 -1.46
CA ALA A 85 8.69 9.70 -0.17
C ALA A 85 8.29 10.70 0.94
N GLU A 86 8.29 12.00 0.64
CA GLU A 86 7.87 13.05 1.56
C GLU A 86 6.37 12.97 1.90
N SER A 87 5.53 12.72 0.90
CA SER A 87 4.07 12.61 1.07
C SER A 87 3.67 11.43 1.96
N LEU A 88 4.42 10.33 1.94
CA LEU A 88 4.14 9.14 2.75
C LEU A 88 4.19 9.40 4.27
N LYS A 89 4.89 10.44 4.69
CA LYS A 89 5.03 10.81 6.11
C LYS A 89 3.68 11.09 6.77
N GLU A 90 2.78 11.75 6.09
CA GLU A 90 1.45 12.11 6.60
C GLU A 90 0.59 10.87 6.87
N TYR A 91 0.91 9.76 6.21
CA TYR A 91 0.18 8.49 6.31
C TYR A 91 0.93 7.43 7.12
N ALA A 92 1.90 7.84 7.95
CA ALA A 92 2.78 6.93 8.70
C ALA A 92 3.43 5.87 7.79
N TYR A 93 3.73 6.25 6.54
CA TYR A 93 4.33 5.40 5.52
C TYR A 93 3.53 4.10 5.26
N PHE A 94 2.24 4.07 5.58
CA PHE A 94 1.37 2.89 5.51
C PHE A 94 1.99 1.64 6.16
N THR A 95 2.92 1.85 7.11
CA THR A 95 3.72 0.80 7.73
C THR A 95 3.67 0.92 9.24
N PHE A 96 3.13 -0.10 9.90
CA PHE A 96 2.90 -0.08 11.34
C PHE A 96 3.65 -1.25 11.99
N ILE A 97 4.58 -0.93 12.89
CA ILE A 97 5.48 -1.91 13.52
C ILE A 97 5.18 -2.02 15.01
N LYS A 98 5.10 -3.25 15.50
CA LYS A 98 5.03 -3.55 16.93
C LYS A 98 6.13 -4.55 17.31
N SER A 99 6.89 -4.24 18.34
CA SER A 99 7.87 -5.11 18.98
C SER A 99 7.36 -5.49 20.35
N ASP A 100 7.11 -6.77 20.61
CA ASP A 100 6.55 -7.28 21.86
C ASP A 100 5.28 -6.50 22.29
N GLY A 101 4.38 -6.25 21.34
CA GLY A 101 3.14 -5.51 21.51
C GLY A 101 3.28 -3.99 21.58
N ARG A 102 4.49 -3.43 21.60
CA ARG A 102 4.73 -1.98 21.69
C ARG A 102 4.94 -1.37 20.31
N LYS A 103 4.17 -0.34 19.97
CA LYS A 103 4.34 0.40 18.70
C LYS A 103 5.74 1.00 18.61
N GLN A 104 6.36 0.86 17.44
CA GLN A 104 7.65 1.43 17.11
C GLN A 104 7.47 2.70 16.29
N LYS A 105 8.42 3.63 16.41
CA LYS A 105 8.45 4.86 15.60
C LYS A 105 9.44 4.67 14.47
N LEU A 106 9.05 5.17 13.30
CA LEU A 106 9.89 5.23 12.12
C LEU A 106 10.51 6.61 11.96
N GLU A 107 11.67 6.67 11.36
CA GLU A 107 12.30 7.91 10.86
C GLU A 107 11.86 8.15 9.41
N ASP A 108 12.24 9.31 8.86
CA ASP A 108 11.99 9.64 7.48
C ASP A 108 12.70 8.62 6.55
N PRO A 109 12.11 8.32 5.38
CA PRO A 109 12.66 7.30 4.49
C PRO A 109 14.02 7.72 3.94
N VAL A 110 14.91 6.74 3.82
CA VAL A 110 16.22 6.87 3.20
C VAL A 110 16.34 5.93 2.00
N ASP A 111 17.35 6.15 1.18
CA ASP A 111 17.65 5.31 0.00
C ASP A 111 16.43 5.11 -0.92
N TYR A 112 15.62 6.14 -1.05
CA TYR A 112 14.43 6.07 -1.88
C TYR A 112 14.73 6.43 -3.34
N TYR A 113 14.06 5.71 -4.23
CA TYR A 113 14.09 5.97 -5.66
C TYR A 113 12.91 5.32 -6.38
N LEU A 114 12.58 5.83 -7.54
CA LEU A 114 11.66 5.19 -8.47
C LEU A 114 12.43 4.45 -9.56
N GLU A 115 11.94 3.29 -9.93
CA GLU A 115 12.36 2.50 -11.07
C GLU A 115 11.19 2.31 -12.03
N TYR A 116 11.41 2.57 -13.31
CA TYR A 116 10.45 2.23 -14.36
C TYR A 116 11.04 1.15 -15.25
N LYS A 117 10.47 -0.02 -15.18
CA LYS A 117 10.94 -1.20 -15.91
C LYS A 117 9.75 -2.08 -16.31
N ASP A 118 9.77 -2.60 -17.54
CA ASP A 118 8.74 -3.50 -18.07
C ASP A 118 7.32 -2.93 -17.88
N THR A 119 7.14 -1.63 -18.19
CA THR A 119 5.91 -0.84 -18.00
C THR A 119 5.44 -0.67 -16.56
N LYS A 120 6.19 -1.12 -15.58
CA LYS A 120 5.88 -0.98 -14.16
C LYS A 120 6.69 0.14 -13.51
N LEU A 121 6.03 0.93 -12.68
CA LEU A 121 6.66 1.93 -11.82
C LEU A 121 6.76 1.37 -10.41
N THR A 122 7.98 1.32 -9.86
CA THR A 122 8.23 0.79 -8.51
C THR A 122 8.92 1.83 -7.66
N LEU A 123 8.36 2.14 -6.50
CA LEU A 123 9.00 2.95 -5.47
C LEU A 123 9.75 2.04 -4.51
N HIS A 124 11.06 2.27 -4.42
CA HIS A 124 11.95 1.63 -3.44
C HIS A 124 12.26 2.63 -2.35
N PHE A 125 12.22 2.20 -1.10
CA PHE A 125 12.59 3.05 0.04
C PHE A 125 12.86 2.23 1.28
N THR A 126 13.69 2.77 2.18
CA THR A 126 14.00 2.17 3.48
C THR A 126 13.43 3.06 4.57
N LEU A 127 12.72 2.47 5.51
CA LEU A 127 12.19 3.11 6.72
C LEU A 127 13.03 2.67 7.92
N PRO A 128 13.96 3.49 8.42
CA PRO A 128 14.68 3.19 9.64
C PRO A 128 13.74 3.24 10.85
N LEU A 129 13.95 2.35 11.80
CA LEU A 129 13.38 2.53 13.13
C LEU A 129 14.10 3.66 13.87
N LYS A 130 13.35 4.49 14.60
CA LYS A 130 13.91 5.53 15.44
C LYS A 130 14.91 4.99 16.48
N ALA A 131 14.66 3.79 16.96
CA ALA A 131 15.58 3.04 17.83
C ALA A 131 15.55 1.57 17.43
N PRO A 132 16.70 0.91 17.21
CA PRO A 132 16.77 -0.52 16.97
C PRO A 132 16.14 -1.30 18.12
N VAL A 133 15.47 -2.44 17.79
CA VAL A 133 14.79 -3.27 18.78
C VAL A 133 15.15 -4.74 18.61
N LYS A 134 15.16 -5.50 19.69
CA LYS A 134 15.35 -6.96 19.69
C LYS A 134 14.06 -7.64 20.16
N PRO A 135 13.05 -7.79 19.28
CA PRO A 135 11.79 -8.40 19.64
C PRO A 135 11.90 -9.91 19.74
N ARG A 136 11.18 -10.52 20.68
CA ARG A 136 10.79 -11.93 20.60
C ARG A 136 9.67 -12.11 19.60
N GLN A 137 8.73 -11.17 19.58
CA GLN A 137 7.61 -11.12 18.64
C GLN A 137 7.58 -9.78 17.94
N LEU A 138 7.71 -9.82 16.63
CA LEU A 138 7.59 -8.65 15.76
C LEU A 138 6.33 -8.77 14.94
N GLN A 139 5.60 -7.68 14.82
CA GLN A 139 4.51 -7.52 13.86
C GLN A 139 4.80 -6.31 12.97
N VAL A 140 4.64 -6.50 11.66
CA VAL A 140 4.68 -5.43 10.67
C VAL A 140 3.40 -5.51 9.86
N GLU A 141 2.64 -4.43 9.86
CA GLU A 141 1.40 -4.32 9.11
C GLU A 141 1.58 -3.29 8.00
N VAL A 142 1.18 -3.65 6.77
CA VAL A 142 1.24 -2.77 5.59
C VAL A 142 -0.18 -2.60 5.06
N TYR A 143 -0.73 -1.40 5.20
CA TYR A 143 -2.07 -1.06 4.73
C TYR A 143 -2.29 0.45 4.74
N ASP A 144 -3.27 0.91 3.96
CA ASP A 144 -3.79 2.28 4.03
C ASP A 144 -5.01 2.32 4.95
N PRO A 145 -4.99 3.09 6.06
CA PRO A 145 -6.14 3.21 6.96
C PRO A 145 -7.43 3.66 6.26
N SER A 146 -7.33 4.47 5.21
CA SER A 146 -8.46 4.96 4.42
C SER A 146 -8.93 3.99 3.33
N TYR A 147 -8.12 2.97 3.01
CA TYR A 147 -8.34 2.06 1.89
C TYR A 147 -8.42 2.77 0.52
N PHE A 148 -7.78 3.92 0.40
CA PHE A 148 -7.58 4.57 -0.90
C PHE A 148 -6.58 3.78 -1.76
N ILE A 149 -5.59 3.18 -1.10
CA ILE A 149 -4.60 2.29 -1.69
C ILE A 149 -4.84 0.86 -1.19
N ASP A 150 -4.97 -0.08 -2.11
CA ASP A 150 -4.97 -1.52 -1.81
C ASP A 150 -3.55 -2.06 -1.92
N PHE A 151 -3.00 -2.48 -0.78
CA PHE A 151 -1.69 -3.12 -0.72
C PHE A 151 -1.83 -4.63 -0.77
N GLN A 152 -1.26 -5.26 -1.77
CA GLN A 152 -1.18 -6.71 -1.89
C GLN A 152 0.28 -7.15 -1.83
N MET A 153 0.61 -8.06 -0.92
CA MET A 153 1.97 -8.63 -0.90
C MET A 153 2.18 -9.52 -2.11
N ALA A 154 3.34 -9.38 -2.76
CA ALA A 154 3.72 -10.17 -3.91
C ALA A 154 3.53 -11.67 -3.65
N GLU A 155 3.15 -12.43 -4.67
CA GLU A 155 2.98 -13.89 -4.55
C GLU A 155 4.32 -14.58 -4.28
N LYS A 156 5.36 -14.15 -4.99
CA LYS A 156 6.71 -14.70 -4.88
C LYS A 156 7.57 -13.77 -4.02
N ASP A 157 8.26 -14.35 -3.04
CA ASP A 157 9.23 -13.67 -2.17
C ASP A 157 8.67 -12.36 -1.53
N PRO A 158 7.45 -12.37 -0.96
CA PRO A 158 6.82 -11.16 -0.44
C PRO A 158 7.56 -10.54 0.74
N VAL A 159 8.21 -11.39 1.55
CA VAL A 159 8.91 -10.97 2.76
C VAL A 159 10.28 -11.63 2.82
N LYS A 160 11.28 -10.86 3.21
CA LYS A 160 12.63 -11.35 3.43
C LYS A 160 13.17 -10.86 4.77
N LEU A 161 13.80 -11.74 5.52
CA LEU A 161 14.56 -11.39 6.72
C LEU A 161 16.03 -11.21 6.33
N VAL A 162 16.50 -9.96 6.31
CA VAL A 162 17.88 -9.64 5.92
C VAL A 162 18.76 -9.61 7.15
N SER A 163 19.75 -10.49 7.20
CA SER A 163 20.68 -10.64 8.33
C SER A 163 20.02 -10.94 9.67
N ALA A 164 18.83 -11.54 9.65
CA ALA A 164 18.15 -11.94 10.89
C ALA A 164 18.95 -13.01 11.66
N PRO A 165 18.81 -13.07 12.99
CA PRO A 165 19.38 -14.15 13.79
C PRO A 165 18.92 -15.53 13.27
N SER A 166 19.80 -16.52 13.45
CA SER A 166 19.45 -17.90 13.09
C SER A 166 18.25 -18.38 13.90
N GLY A 167 17.33 -19.09 13.23
CA GLY A 167 16.12 -19.60 13.86
C GLY A 167 14.91 -18.65 13.83
N CYS A 168 15.06 -17.39 13.44
CA CYS A 168 13.92 -16.53 13.18
C CYS A 168 13.05 -17.08 12.05
N LYS A 169 11.73 -17.07 12.26
CA LYS A 169 10.73 -17.49 11.26
C LYS A 169 9.72 -16.38 11.08
N PHE A 170 9.20 -16.24 9.88
CA PHE A 170 8.10 -15.32 9.63
C PHE A 170 6.85 -16.05 9.15
N GLY A 171 5.70 -15.46 9.47
CA GLY A 171 4.40 -15.77 8.89
C GLY A 171 3.87 -14.55 8.16
N LEU A 172 3.08 -14.77 7.12
CA LEU A 172 2.37 -13.72 6.40
C LEU A 172 0.89 -14.06 6.33
N VAL A 173 0.06 -13.17 6.86
CA VAL A 173 -1.39 -13.21 6.68
C VAL A 173 -1.75 -12.10 5.70
N ARG A 174 -2.26 -12.50 4.53
CA ARG A 174 -2.85 -11.57 3.57
C ARG A 174 -4.28 -11.25 3.99
N PRO A 175 -4.80 -10.06 3.68
CA PRO A 175 -6.23 -9.84 3.83
C PRO A 175 -6.96 -10.90 3.02
N SER A 176 -8.01 -11.48 3.59
CA SER A 176 -8.92 -12.33 2.81
C SER A 176 -9.43 -11.46 1.67
N ASP A 177 -9.26 -11.95 0.45
CA ASP A 177 -9.61 -11.25 -0.79
C ASP A 177 -10.85 -10.41 -0.55
N GLY A 178 -10.71 -9.08 -0.68
CA GLY A 178 -11.72 -8.08 -0.29
C GLY A 178 -13.10 -8.23 -0.91
N GLY A 179 -13.34 -9.38 -1.55
CA GLY A 179 -14.54 -9.70 -2.27
C GLY A 179 -15.84 -9.57 -1.48
N THR A 180 -15.85 -9.88 -0.20
CA THR A 180 -17.08 -9.78 0.59
C THR A 180 -17.24 -8.45 1.32
N VAL A 181 -16.16 -7.84 1.79
CA VAL A 181 -16.24 -6.58 2.54
C VAL A 181 -16.25 -5.38 1.59
N ALA A 182 -15.42 -5.39 0.55
CA ALA A 182 -15.41 -4.32 -0.44
C ALA A 182 -16.70 -4.32 -1.30
N GLN A 183 -17.28 -5.49 -1.60
CA GLN A 183 -18.53 -5.59 -2.35
C GLN A 183 -19.77 -5.13 -1.55
N THR A 184 -19.71 -5.10 -0.24
CA THR A 184 -20.84 -4.65 0.61
C THR A 184 -20.77 -3.16 0.97
N MET A 185 -19.65 -2.48 0.66
CA MET A 185 -19.49 -1.07 0.96
C MET A 185 -19.85 -0.21 -0.25
N ASN A 186 -20.97 0.47 -0.17
CA ASN A 186 -21.29 1.55 -1.08
C ASN A 186 -20.62 2.85 -0.61
N GLU A 187 -20.45 3.82 -1.53
CA GLU A 187 -19.86 5.14 -1.27
C GLU A 187 -20.56 5.84 -0.09
N GLN A 188 -21.84 5.63 0.10
CA GLN A 188 -22.62 6.24 1.16
C GLN A 188 -22.27 5.68 2.54
N THR A 189 -21.92 4.40 2.64
CA THR A 189 -21.42 3.77 3.86
C THR A 189 -19.99 4.25 4.17
N PHE A 190 -19.18 4.45 3.15
CA PHE A 190 -17.85 5.01 3.28
C PHE A 190 -17.90 6.48 3.75
N LEU A 191 -18.73 7.32 3.11
CA LEU A 191 -18.89 8.75 3.43
C LEU A 191 -19.65 9.01 4.74
N SER A 192 -20.55 8.12 5.15
CA SER A 192 -21.36 8.28 6.38
C SER A 192 -20.65 7.91 7.68
N GLY A 193 -19.32 7.78 7.66
CA GLY A 193 -18.54 7.52 8.86
C GLY A 193 -18.36 6.03 9.20
N GLY A 194 -18.73 5.16 8.28
CA GLY A 194 -18.31 3.76 8.30
C GLY A 194 -16.80 3.62 8.01
N ALA A 195 -16.18 4.65 7.45
CA ALA A 195 -14.75 4.87 7.47
C ALA A 195 -14.31 5.32 8.87
N ASN A 196 -14.49 4.46 9.88
CA ASN A 196 -13.67 4.55 11.07
C ASN A 196 -12.22 4.71 10.58
N ALA A 197 -11.43 5.52 11.31
CA ALA A 197 -10.00 5.71 11.06
C ALA A 197 -9.18 4.38 10.98
N ASN A 198 -9.84 3.25 11.00
CA ASN A 198 -9.32 1.89 11.01
C ASN A 198 -9.97 0.98 9.95
N PHE A 199 -10.76 1.49 9.01
CA PHE A 199 -11.41 0.63 8.00
C PHE A 199 -10.38 -0.18 7.20
N GLY A 200 -9.33 0.47 6.73
CA GLY A 200 -8.25 -0.16 5.98
C GLY A 200 -7.50 -1.26 6.75
N MET A 201 -7.62 -1.30 8.08
CA MET A 201 -7.00 -2.37 8.88
C MET A 201 -7.56 -3.76 8.54
N ASN A 202 -8.79 -3.85 8.02
CA ASN A 202 -9.36 -5.11 7.55
C ASN A 202 -8.64 -5.67 6.32
N PHE A 203 -7.93 -4.79 5.61
CA PHE A 203 -7.15 -5.11 4.41
C PHE A 203 -5.64 -5.10 4.68
N ALA A 204 -5.24 -5.11 5.95
CA ALA A 204 -3.84 -5.11 6.32
C ALA A 204 -3.16 -6.44 5.99
N ASN A 205 -2.03 -6.37 5.29
CA ASN A 205 -1.09 -7.47 5.23
C ASN A 205 -0.33 -7.51 6.56
N LYS A 206 -0.31 -8.67 7.22
CA LYS A 206 0.30 -8.82 8.55
C LYS A 206 1.47 -9.78 8.48
N ILE A 207 2.65 -9.25 8.69
CA ILE A 207 3.89 -10.01 8.80
C ILE A 207 4.15 -10.22 10.30
N SER A 208 4.29 -11.46 10.72
CA SER A 208 4.75 -11.82 12.07
C SER A 208 6.14 -12.43 12.00
N VAL A 209 7.03 -12.08 12.92
CA VAL A 209 8.34 -12.71 13.06
C VAL A 209 8.52 -13.15 14.49
N GLU A 210 8.98 -14.39 14.66
CA GLU A 210 9.35 -14.98 15.94
C GLU A 210 10.82 -15.36 15.89
N CYS A 211 11.59 -14.89 16.85
CA CYS A 211 12.99 -15.22 17.03
C CYS A 211 13.19 -15.94 18.37
N PRO A 212 14.10 -16.92 18.45
CA PRO A 212 14.36 -17.68 19.68
C PRO A 212 14.96 -16.80 20.80
#